data_cd4018065cc0fee6d3134c323321a6ca
#
_entry.id   cd4018065cc0fee6d3134c323321a6ca
#
_cell.length_a   1.000
_cell.length_b   1.000
_cell.length_c   1.000
_cell.angle_alpha   90.00
_cell.angle_beta   90.00
_cell.angle_gamma   90.00
#
_symmetry.space_group_name_H-M   'P 1'
#
loop_
_entity.id
_entity.type
_entity.pdbx_description
1 polymer ?
#
loop_
_entity_poly.entity_id
_entity_poly.type
_entity_poly.pdbx_seq_one_letter_code
_entity_poly.pdbx_strand_id
1 'polypeptide(L)'
;MTTLLVEDIGVLVHGDSTITPLRDTCLVIEDGVVASIGTSHAAPDLVLSAGGLTVMPGLVDGHVHPTFGEWTPAQDSIGWIHNYLHGGTTSMVSAGELHIPGLAFDALSPELVLSIAITSKHTTGRMRPSGVKVNAGTVLLVPGMTEEHFDRAQREGIDQVKFIFYDWNRLGDGEAQRYVRWAHERGMTVKMHSGGVSRSGSSRVAGREVVTSVKPDIVGHISGGPIPAPDEEIIAIVAELPSAKLEVCSSNNYRATKLVVEELTTRGQLDRLTLGTDTPGGTGVIPRGMLRNICFLSSVCGVDPLVAVAAATGQTAKAHGMRTGLLAEGMPADLLVLGPITGSMARDGLECFALGDLPGIAAVLVDGVPLVHTRSEQTPPPSRSVNWRGPVGIQEPDRPAIVVGAHAQGCC
;
A
#
# COMPACT_ATOMS: atom_id res chain seq x y z
N MET A 1 4.98 17.58 -23.83
CA MET A 1 5.05 16.12 -23.63
C MET A 1 6.46 15.81 -23.18
N THR A 2 6.59 15.16 -22.03
CA THR A 2 7.90 14.75 -21.52
C THR A 2 8.03 13.25 -21.73
N THR A 3 9.05 12.85 -22.49
CA THR A 3 9.29 11.44 -22.80
C THR A 3 10.52 10.95 -22.06
N LEU A 4 10.32 9.90 -21.23
CA LEU A 4 11.40 9.17 -20.56
C LEU A 4 11.52 7.77 -21.17
N LEU A 5 12.73 7.43 -21.58
CA LEU A 5 13.09 6.05 -21.95
C LEU A 5 13.82 5.39 -20.78
N VAL A 6 13.32 4.25 -20.33
CA VAL A 6 14.05 3.33 -19.45
C VAL A 6 14.60 2.21 -20.32
N GLU A 7 15.92 2.17 -20.49
CA GLU A 7 16.62 1.19 -21.34
C GLU A 7 17.53 0.28 -20.52
N ASP A 8 18.11 -0.73 -21.14
CA ASP A 8 19.02 -1.69 -20.52
C ASP A 8 18.41 -2.34 -19.25
N ILE A 9 17.14 -2.74 -19.39
CA ILE A 9 16.39 -3.43 -18.33
C ILE A 9 16.73 -4.93 -18.41
N GLY A 10 17.41 -5.47 -17.38
CA GLY A 10 17.74 -6.88 -17.34
C GLY A 10 16.51 -7.78 -17.14
N VAL A 11 15.62 -7.39 -16.23
CA VAL A 11 14.34 -8.06 -15.96
C VAL A 11 13.26 -7.01 -15.75
N LEU A 12 12.16 -7.10 -16.51
CA LEU A 12 10.97 -6.28 -16.29
C LEU A 12 9.84 -7.15 -15.73
N VAL A 13 9.36 -6.77 -14.55
CA VAL A 13 8.25 -7.42 -13.85
C VAL A 13 7.00 -6.56 -13.97
N HIS A 14 5.90 -7.17 -14.39
CA HIS A 14 4.65 -6.42 -14.66
C HIS A 14 3.81 -6.09 -13.42
N GLY A 15 3.99 -6.83 -12.30
CA GLY A 15 3.13 -6.70 -11.11
C GLY A 15 1.88 -7.57 -11.15
N ASP A 16 1.71 -8.36 -12.21
CA ASP A 16 0.73 -9.43 -12.36
C ASP A 16 1.49 -10.75 -12.49
N SER A 17 1.24 -11.68 -11.55
CA SER A 17 1.93 -12.97 -11.51
C SER A 17 1.61 -13.91 -12.65
N THR A 18 0.58 -13.61 -13.44
CA THR A 18 0.20 -14.40 -14.64
C THR A 18 1.00 -13.99 -15.86
N ILE A 19 1.70 -12.86 -15.81
CA ILE A 19 2.51 -12.33 -16.92
C ILE A 19 3.98 -12.69 -16.69
N THR A 20 4.57 -13.40 -17.65
CA THR A 20 6.00 -13.74 -17.61
C THR A 20 6.85 -12.48 -17.68
N PRO A 21 7.88 -12.32 -16.83
CA PRO A 21 8.81 -11.20 -16.92
C PRO A 21 9.52 -11.13 -18.26
N LEU A 22 9.70 -9.93 -18.77
CA LEU A 22 10.50 -9.69 -19.96
C LEU A 22 11.97 -9.55 -19.59
N ARG A 23 12.85 -9.94 -20.49
CA ARG A 23 14.31 -9.79 -20.32
C ARG A 23 14.89 -8.93 -21.44
N ASP A 24 15.97 -8.22 -21.12
CA ASP A 24 16.73 -7.40 -22.08
C ASP A 24 15.81 -6.48 -22.89
N THR A 25 15.02 -5.66 -22.20
CA THR A 25 13.94 -4.86 -22.77
C THR A 25 14.07 -3.37 -22.40
N CYS A 26 13.12 -2.57 -22.87
CA CYS A 26 12.98 -1.15 -22.53
C CYS A 26 11.52 -0.77 -22.26
N LEU A 27 11.33 0.41 -21.70
CA LEU A 27 10.03 0.97 -21.35
C LEU A 27 10.01 2.45 -21.73
N VAL A 28 8.98 2.90 -22.43
CA VAL A 28 8.75 4.31 -22.75
C VAL A 28 7.65 4.86 -21.88
N ILE A 29 7.91 6.02 -21.29
CA ILE A 29 6.97 6.75 -20.44
C ILE A 29 6.72 8.11 -21.10
N GLU A 30 5.45 8.45 -21.32
CA GLU A 30 5.02 9.74 -21.84
C GLU A 30 4.04 10.39 -20.85
N ASP A 31 4.34 11.63 -20.44
CA ASP A 31 3.55 12.41 -19.49
C ASP A 31 3.15 11.61 -18.23
N GLY A 32 4.10 10.82 -17.70
CA GLY A 32 3.92 10.03 -16.48
C GLY A 32 3.18 8.70 -16.64
N VAL A 33 2.85 8.31 -17.86
CA VAL A 33 2.14 7.08 -18.19
C VAL A 33 3.02 6.17 -19.02
N VAL A 34 2.95 4.86 -18.80
CA VAL A 34 3.62 3.85 -19.63
C VAL A 34 3.02 3.89 -21.03
N ALA A 35 3.79 4.34 -22.00
CA ALA A 35 3.36 4.45 -23.41
C ALA A 35 3.61 3.16 -24.20
N SER A 36 4.77 2.50 -24.00
CA SER A 36 5.08 1.23 -24.63
C SER A 36 6.11 0.42 -23.86
N ILE A 37 6.11 -0.89 -24.07
CA ILE A 37 7.08 -1.85 -23.53
C ILE A 37 7.72 -2.62 -24.67
N GLY A 38 9.07 -2.73 -24.65
CA GLY A 38 9.83 -3.45 -25.68
C GLY A 38 10.10 -2.65 -26.95
N THR A 39 9.60 -1.43 -27.05
CA THR A 39 9.82 -0.53 -28.19
C THR A 39 10.58 0.69 -27.72
N SER A 40 11.70 1.04 -28.36
CA SER A 40 12.49 2.22 -28.03
C SER A 40 11.90 3.49 -28.67
N HIS A 41 12.13 4.64 -28.04
CA HIS A 41 11.79 5.95 -28.58
C HIS A 41 13.01 6.62 -29.20
N ALA A 42 12.85 7.21 -30.40
CA ALA A 42 13.98 7.73 -31.18
C ALA A 42 14.68 8.97 -30.58
N ALA A 43 13.95 9.81 -29.83
CA ALA A 43 14.47 11.05 -29.24
C ALA A 43 13.75 11.36 -27.90
N PRO A 44 14.06 10.62 -26.83
CA PRO A 44 13.47 10.90 -25.51
C PRO A 44 14.11 12.17 -24.92
N ASP A 45 13.33 12.89 -24.08
CA ASP A 45 13.84 14.05 -23.33
C ASP A 45 14.76 13.61 -22.20
N LEU A 46 14.49 12.45 -21.62
CA LEU A 46 15.26 11.87 -20.52
C LEU A 46 15.47 10.38 -20.78
N VAL A 47 16.64 9.88 -20.40
CA VAL A 47 16.96 8.45 -20.47
C VAL A 47 17.46 7.96 -19.12
N LEU A 48 16.91 6.83 -18.66
CA LEU A 48 17.40 6.04 -17.56
C LEU A 48 17.92 4.70 -18.10
N SER A 49 19.25 4.52 -18.12
CA SER A 49 19.81 3.18 -18.30
C SER A 49 19.74 2.43 -16.97
N ALA A 50 19.01 1.33 -16.97
CA ALA A 50 18.82 0.51 -15.77
C ALA A 50 20.04 -0.36 -15.42
N GLY A 51 21.09 -0.40 -16.28
CA GLY A 51 22.34 -1.12 -16.02
C GLY A 51 22.16 -2.64 -15.88
N GLY A 52 21.19 -3.23 -16.59
CA GLY A 52 20.85 -4.64 -16.49
C GLY A 52 20.17 -5.03 -15.16
N LEU A 53 19.69 -4.06 -14.38
CA LEU A 53 18.94 -4.27 -13.14
C LEU A 53 17.49 -4.69 -13.42
N THR A 54 16.77 -5.05 -12.37
CA THR A 54 15.34 -5.37 -12.42
C THR A 54 14.51 -4.09 -12.30
N VAL A 55 13.53 -3.94 -13.19
CA VAL A 55 12.48 -2.91 -13.13
C VAL A 55 11.18 -3.59 -12.78
N MET A 56 10.49 -3.06 -11.76
CA MET A 56 9.22 -3.58 -11.30
C MET A 56 8.29 -2.43 -10.88
N PRO A 57 6.97 -2.66 -10.73
CA PRO A 57 6.08 -1.63 -10.22
C PRO A 57 6.50 -1.15 -8.84
N GLY A 58 6.18 0.11 -8.53
CA GLY A 58 6.28 0.64 -7.20
C GLY A 58 5.39 -0.14 -6.22
N LEU A 59 5.86 -0.30 -4.99
CA LEU A 59 5.15 -1.05 -3.96
C LEU A 59 3.91 -0.29 -3.51
N VAL A 60 2.83 -1.04 -3.28
CA VAL A 60 1.55 -0.54 -2.79
C VAL A 60 1.34 -1.05 -1.37
N ASP A 61 1.46 -0.17 -0.39
CA ASP A 61 1.20 -0.48 1.00
C ASP A 61 -0.30 -0.38 1.27
N GLY A 62 -0.97 -1.53 1.39
CA GLY A 62 -2.43 -1.62 1.55
C GLY A 62 -2.93 -1.20 2.92
N HIS A 63 -2.06 -0.93 3.91
CA HIS A 63 -2.48 -0.69 5.28
C HIS A 63 -1.56 0.28 6.01
N VAL A 64 -1.91 1.55 5.99
CA VAL A 64 -1.21 2.59 6.75
C VAL A 64 -2.21 3.41 7.56
N HIS A 65 -1.71 4.11 8.58
CA HIS A 65 -2.48 5.05 9.39
C HIS A 65 -1.90 6.46 9.26
N PRO A 66 -2.00 7.10 8.08
CA PRO A 66 -1.50 8.45 7.91
C PRO A 66 -2.41 9.41 8.68
N THR A 67 -1.82 10.49 9.20
CA THR A 67 -2.57 11.56 9.83
C THR A 67 -2.05 12.88 9.28
N PHE A 68 -2.90 13.62 8.56
CA PHE A 68 -2.62 14.96 8.06
C PHE A 68 -1.21 15.11 7.42
N GLY A 69 -0.91 14.28 6.43
CA GLY A 69 0.35 14.30 5.71
C GLY A 69 1.42 13.39 6.33
N GLU A 70 2.65 13.91 6.49
CA GLU A 70 3.79 13.12 6.96
C GLU A 70 3.99 13.12 8.47
N TRP A 71 3.22 13.90 9.22
CA TRP A 71 3.32 13.89 10.68
C TRP A 71 2.54 12.74 11.28
N THR A 72 3.16 12.05 12.23
CA THR A 72 2.59 10.93 12.95
C THR A 72 2.61 11.21 14.43
N PRO A 73 1.52 11.78 15.00
CA PRO A 73 1.48 12.18 16.41
C PRO A 73 1.77 11.02 17.37
N ALA A 74 1.24 9.82 17.07
CA ALA A 74 1.42 8.66 17.95
C ALA A 74 2.87 8.15 18.03
N GLN A 75 3.74 8.57 17.10
CA GLN A 75 5.14 8.16 17.01
C GLN A 75 6.11 9.33 17.16
N ASP A 76 5.59 10.55 17.38
CA ASP A 76 6.38 11.80 17.38
C ASP A 76 7.31 11.92 16.15
N SER A 77 6.84 11.42 14.99
CA SER A 77 7.61 11.35 13.75
C SER A 77 7.11 12.35 12.73
N ILE A 78 8.05 13.02 12.05
CA ILE A 78 7.81 13.93 10.92
C ILE A 78 8.59 13.39 9.73
N GLY A 79 8.00 13.46 8.51
CA GLY A 79 8.67 13.05 7.29
C GLY A 79 8.86 11.53 7.16
N TRP A 80 8.02 10.72 7.79
CA TRP A 80 8.16 9.27 7.78
C TRP A 80 7.88 8.64 6.41
N ILE A 81 7.02 9.24 5.59
CA ILE A 81 6.66 8.74 4.25
C ILE A 81 7.86 8.83 3.30
N HIS A 82 8.72 9.84 3.46
CA HIS A 82 9.98 9.93 2.71
C HIS A 82 10.81 8.64 2.83
N ASN A 83 10.95 8.10 4.02
CA ASN A 83 11.66 6.85 4.24
C ASN A 83 11.01 5.66 3.54
N TYR A 84 9.66 5.63 3.45
CA TYR A 84 8.92 4.59 2.73
C TYR A 84 9.09 4.69 1.22
N LEU A 85 9.15 5.91 0.67
CA LEU A 85 9.52 6.11 -0.73
C LEU A 85 10.89 5.49 -1.01
N HIS A 86 11.89 5.75 -0.15
CA HIS A 86 13.21 5.14 -0.25
C HIS A 86 13.20 3.63 0.04
N GLY A 87 12.17 3.10 0.68
CA GLY A 87 11.86 1.67 0.83
C GLY A 87 11.14 1.07 -0.38
N GLY A 88 10.85 1.86 -1.41
CA GLY A 88 10.19 1.44 -2.64
C GLY A 88 8.67 1.58 -2.64
N THR A 89 8.05 2.13 -1.61
CA THR A 89 6.61 2.35 -1.56
C THR A 89 6.24 3.62 -2.31
N THR A 90 5.47 3.48 -3.39
CA THR A 90 5.01 4.60 -4.23
C THR A 90 3.56 4.96 -3.99
N SER A 91 2.80 4.03 -3.42
CA SER A 91 1.38 4.21 -3.10
C SER A 91 1.04 3.61 -1.74
N MET A 92 0.16 4.27 -1.01
CA MET A 92 -0.32 3.87 0.31
C MET A 92 -1.84 3.95 0.39
N VAL A 93 -2.42 3.06 1.19
CA VAL A 93 -3.87 3.06 1.46
C VAL A 93 -4.10 3.20 2.95
N SER A 94 -4.90 4.20 3.33
CA SER A 94 -5.30 4.39 4.71
C SER A 94 -6.16 3.22 5.22
N ALA A 95 -5.93 2.88 6.47
CA ALA A 95 -6.80 2.02 7.25
C ALA A 95 -7.46 2.78 8.43
N GLY A 96 -7.53 4.10 8.31
CA GLY A 96 -8.10 5.03 9.28
C GLY A 96 -7.07 5.94 9.94
N GLU A 97 -7.43 7.19 10.20
CA GLU A 97 -6.56 8.28 10.67
C GLU A 97 -6.76 8.65 12.13
N LEU A 98 -7.07 7.70 13.01
CA LEU A 98 -7.42 7.98 14.41
C LEU A 98 -6.25 8.09 15.39
N HIS A 99 -5.01 8.01 14.94
CA HIS A 99 -3.86 8.13 15.84
C HIS A 99 -3.51 9.59 16.15
N ILE A 100 -4.50 10.32 16.69
CA ILE A 100 -4.38 11.72 17.10
C ILE A 100 -4.19 11.76 18.63
N PRO A 101 -3.12 12.38 19.16
CA PRO A 101 -2.92 12.48 20.59
C PRO A 101 -4.09 13.14 21.30
N GLY A 102 -4.55 12.53 22.39
CA GLY A 102 -5.66 13.03 23.18
C GLY A 102 -7.06 12.72 22.63
N LEU A 103 -7.16 12.08 21.45
CA LEU A 103 -8.43 11.60 20.96
C LEU A 103 -8.81 10.30 21.67
N ALA A 104 -9.83 10.36 22.50
CA ALA A 104 -10.33 9.21 23.25
C ALA A 104 -11.17 8.31 22.33
N PHE A 105 -10.87 7.02 22.29
CA PHE A 105 -11.59 6.06 21.43
C PHE A 105 -13.03 5.78 21.88
N ASP A 106 -13.35 5.99 23.14
CA ASP A 106 -14.69 5.89 23.69
C ASP A 106 -15.55 7.14 23.46
N ALA A 107 -14.93 8.23 22.99
CA ALA A 107 -15.61 9.47 22.63
C ALA A 107 -15.84 9.63 21.12
N LEU A 108 -15.59 8.58 20.32
CA LEU A 108 -15.81 8.63 18.89
C LEU A 108 -17.30 8.71 18.55
N SER A 109 -17.65 9.64 17.68
CA SER A 109 -18.99 9.77 17.12
C SER A 109 -18.97 9.68 15.61
N PRO A 110 -20.11 9.34 14.96
CA PRO A 110 -20.22 9.32 13.50
C PRO A 110 -19.69 10.59 12.82
N GLU A 111 -20.07 11.75 13.33
CA GLU A 111 -19.64 13.04 12.77
C GLU A 111 -18.13 13.27 12.92
N LEU A 112 -17.55 12.87 14.04
CA LEU A 112 -16.12 13.05 14.29
C LEU A 112 -15.28 12.18 13.35
N VAL A 113 -15.56 10.88 13.27
CA VAL A 113 -14.81 9.96 12.40
C VAL A 113 -14.94 10.33 10.92
N LEU A 114 -16.13 10.76 10.50
CA LEU A 114 -16.37 11.21 9.13
C LEU A 114 -15.62 12.51 8.83
N SER A 115 -15.63 13.49 9.76
CA SER A 115 -14.92 14.75 9.58
C SER A 115 -13.41 14.57 9.48
N ILE A 116 -12.83 13.66 10.29
CA ILE A 116 -11.41 13.30 10.21
C ILE A 116 -11.10 12.67 8.85
N ALA A 117 -11.91 11.71 8.41
CA ALA A 117 -11.72 11.03 7.13
C ALA A 117 -11.79 12.00 5.94
N ILE A 118 -12.78 12.89 5.92
CA ILE A 118 -12.93 13.93 4.90
C ILE A 118 -11.71 14.86 4.88
N THR A 119 -11.30 15.35 6.05
CA THR A 119 -10.14 16.23 6.17
C THR A 119 -8.87 15.55 5.63
N SER A 120 -8.64 14.29 6.01
CA SER A 120 -7.48 13.52 5.55
C SER A 120 -7.52 13.31 4.03
N LYS A 121 -8.67 12.94 3.48
CA LYS A 121 -8.86 12.79 2.02
C LYS A 121 -8.50 14.06 1.25
N HIS A 122 -9.02 15.19 1.69
CA HIS A 122 -8.74 16.48 1.03
C HIS A 122 -7.29 16.93 1.20
N THR A 123 -6.68 16.68 2.36
CA THR A 123 -5.27 17.03 2.60
C THR A 123 -4.36 16.24 1.67
N THR A 124 -4.47 14.92 1.66
CA THR A 124 -3.60 14.04 0.87
C THR A 124 -3.89 14.12 -0.64
N GLY A 125 -5.11 14.44 -1.03
CA GLY A 125 -5.47 14.70 -2.43
C GLY A 125 -4.80 15.93 -3.02
N ARG A 126 -4.39 16.90 -2.19
CA ARG A 126 -3.73 18.15 -2.62
C ARG A 126 -2.24 18.17 -2.33
N MET A 127 -1.79 17.38 -1.39
CA MET A 127 -0.38 17.25 -1.03
C MET A 127 0.00 15.77 -1.14
N ARG A 128 1.01 15.48 -1.95
CA ARG A 128 1.63 14.15 -2.02
C ARG A 128 2.86 14.14 -1.12
N PRO A 129 2.78 13.59 0.07
CA PRO A 129 3.92 13.53 0.98
C PRO A 129 5.10 12.85 0.30
N SER A 130 6.24 13.55 0.18
CA SER A 130 7.45 13.05 -0.49
C SER A 130 7.20 12.51 -1.92
N GLY A 131 6.09 12.93 -2.57
CA GLY A 131 5.68 12.44 -3.89
C GLY A 131 4.89 11.13 -3.88
N VAL A 132 4.73 10.46 -2.73
CA VAL A 132 3.97 9.22 -2.60
C VAL A 132 2.46 9.47 -2.76
N LYS A 133 1.79 8.59 -3.46
CA LYS A 133 0.31 8.60 -3.59
C LYS A 133 -0.31 8.03 -2.33
N VAL A 134 -1.11 8.83 -1.61
CA VAL A 134 -1.81 8.34 -0.42
C VAL A 134 -3.32 8.37 -0.66
N ASN A 135 -3.95 7.21 -0.76
CA ASN A 135 -5.41 7.09 -0.73
C ASN A 135 -5.86 7.09 0.73
N ALA A 136 -6.05 8.29 1.27
CA ALA A 136 -6.49 8.52 2.64
C ALA A 136 -8.00 8.73 2.74
N GLY A 137 -8.50 8.83 3.97
CA GLY A 137 -9.89 9.11 4.25
C GLY A 137 -10.73 7.87 4.50
N THR A 138 -10.13 6.73 4.84
CA THR A 138 -10.90 5.55 5.28
C THR A 138 -11.72 5.88 6.52
N VAL A 139 -13.06 5.75 6.41
CA VAL A 139 -13.96 6.00 7.54
C VAL A 139 -13.91 4.83 8.52
N LEU A 140 -13.51 5.12 9.76
CA LEU A 140 -13.65 4.15 10.83
C LEU A 140 -15.11 4.08 11.27
N LEU A 141 -15.69 2.89 11.16
CA LEU A 141 -17.09 2.68 11.49
C LEU A 141 -17.30 2.68 12.99
N VAL A 142 -18.30 3.42 13.44
CA VAL A 142 -18.71 3.53 14.83
C VAL A 142 -20.22 3.25 14.93
N PRO A 143 -20.73 2.79 16.10
CA PRO A 143 -22.15 2.59 16.28
C PRO A 143 -22.95 3.87 16.07
N GLY A 144 -24.17 3.73 15.53
CA GLY A 144 -25.10 4.85 15.33
C GLY A 144 -24.85 5.65 14.03
N MET A 145 -23.99 5.16 13.11
CA MET A 145 -23.92 5.73 11.77
C MET A 145 -25.24 5.52 11.03
N THR A 146 -25.60 6.49 10.22
CA THR A 146 -26.79 6.44 9.36
C THR A 146 -26.36 6.37 7.89
N GLU A 147 -27.29 6.07 7.03
CA GLU A 147 -27.05 6.03 5.58
C GLU A 147 -26.53 7.36 5.02
N GLU A 148 -26.98 8.50 5.58
CA GLU A 148 -26.52 9.84 5.23
C GLU A 148 -25.00 10.04 5.44
N HIS A 149 -24.40 9.38 6.43
CA HIS A 149 -22.96 9.43 6.63
C HIS A 149 -22.22 8.77 5.48
N PHE A 150 -22.74 7.66 4.94
CA PHE A 150 -22.15 6.97 3.79
C PHE A 150 -22.36 7.78 2.51
N ASP A 151 -23.53 8.42 2.32
CA ASP A 151 -23.78 9.34 1.20
C ASP A 151 -22.80 10.51 1.22
N ARG A 152 -22.57 11.10 2.39
CA ARG A 152 -21.61 12.19 2.55
C ARG A 152 -20.18 11.72 2.28
N ALA A 153 -19.79 10.57 2.78
CA ALA A 153 -18.49 9.99 2.50
C ALA A 153 -18.27 9.80 0.99
N GLN A 154 -19.25 9.26 0.27
CA GLN A 154 -19.20 9.08 -1.18
C GLN A 154 -19.07 10.41 -1.93
N ARG A 155 -19.85 11.42 -1.57
CA ARG A 155 -19.78 12.77 -2.18
C ARG A 155 -18.40 13.40 -2.02
N GLU A 156 -17.69 13.09 -0.93
CA GLU A 156 -16.32 13.57 -0.66
C GLU A 156 -15.22 12.69 -1.28
N GLY A 157 -15.62 11.70 -2.09
CA GLY A 157 -14.68 10.79 -2.79
C GLY A 157 -14.03 9.75 -1.90
N ILE A 158 -14.60 9.46 -0.74
CA ILE A 158 -14.16 8.37 0.14
C ILE A 158 -14.65 7.06 -0.45
N ASP A 159 -13.74 6.11 -0.58
CA ASP A 159 -13.96 4.82 -1.23
C ASP A 159 -13.72 3.62 -0.33
N GLN A 160 -13.45 3.85 0.97
CA GLN A 160 -13.13 2.79 1.92
C GLN A 160 -13.70 3.06 3.31
N VAL A 161 -14.09 1.97 3.97
CA VAL A 161 -14.54 1.96 5.36
C VAL A 161 -13.85 0.84 6.15
N LYS A 162 -13.71 1.00 7.45
CA LYS A 162 -13.01 0.04 8.32
C LYS A 162 -13.77 -0.27 9.59
N PHE A 163 -13.93 -1.55 9.89
CA PHE A 163 -14.38 -2.07 11.18
C PHE A 163 -13.19 -2.35 12.10
N ILE A 164 -13.22 -1.88 13.35
CA ILE A 164 -12.14 -2.13 14.32
C ILE A 164 -12.59 -2.12 15.80
N PHE A 165 -12.98 -1.00 16.39
CA PHE A 165 -12.96 -0.79 17.84
C PHE A 165 -14.11 -1.44 18.64
N TYR A 166 -15.15 -1.94 18.00
CA TYR A 166 -16.37 -2.39 18.64
C TYR A 166 -16.58 -3.90 18.51
N ASP A 167 -17.33 -4.48 19.43
CA ASP A 167 -17.79 -5.87 19.34
C ASP A 167 -19.00 -5.94 18.39
N TRP A 168 -18.71 -6.03 17.12
CA TRP A 168 -19.68 -5.96 16.03
C TRP A 168 -20.71 -7.09 16.02
N ASN A 169 -20.48 -8.18 16.77
CA ASN A 169 -21.47 -9.24 16.97
C ASN A 169 -22.51 -8.89 18.03
N ARG A 170 -22.12 -8.04 19.01
CA ARG A 170 -22.98 -7.66 20.13
C ARG A 170 -23.73 -6.37 19.89
N LEU A 171 -23.38 -5.62 18.85
CA LEU A 171 -24.17 -4.49 18.41
C LEU A 171 -25.44 -5.05 17.74
N GLY A 172 -26.60 -4.84 18.36
CA GLY A 172 -27.86 -5.47 18.00
C GLY A 172 -28.32 -5.16 16.55
N ASP A 173 -29.34 -5.89 16.11
CA ASP A 173 -30.12 -5.65 14.89
C ASP A 173 -29.37 -5.64 13.55
N GLY A 174 -28.24 -6.37 13.43
CA GLY A 174 -27.50 -6.47 12.18
C GLY A 174 -26.88 -5.16 11.72
N GLU A 175 -26.44 -4.31 12.65
CA GLU A 175 -25.87 -3.00 12.35
C GLU A 175 -24.64 -3.09 11.44
N ALA A 176 -23.74 -4.04 11.72
CA ALA A 176 -22.55 -4.26 10.89
C ALA A 176 -22.91 -4.65 9.44
N GLN A 177 -23.91 -5.53 9.27
CA GLN A 177 -24.37 -5.96 7.95
C GLN A 177 -25.08 -4.83 7.19
N ARG A 178 -25.76 -3.91 7.89
CA ARG A 178 -26.30 -2.69 7.27
C ARG A 178 -25.18 -1.81 6.75
N TYR A 179 -24.11 -1.59 7.53
CA TYR A 179 -22.96 -0.78 7.12
C TYR A 179 -22.23 -1.37 5.91
N VAL A 180 -22.03 -2.69 5.89
CA VAL A 180 -21.46 -3.37 4.72
C VAL A 180 -22.32 -3.14 3.48
N ARG A 181 -23.66 -3.30 3.59
CA ARG A 181 -24.57 -3.04 2.47
C ARG A 181 -24.50 -1.58 2.00
N TRP A 182 -24.59 -0.61 2.92
CA TRP A 182 -24.51 0.81 2.56
C TRP A 182 -23.19 1.20 1.93
N ALA A 183 -22.07 0.60 2.39
CA ALA A 183 -20.76 0.78 1.78
C ALA A 183 -20.74 0.25 0.34
N HIS A 184 -21.20 -0.99 0.13
CA HIS A 184 -21.22 -1.63 -1.19
C HIS A 184 -22.15 -0.91 -2.18
N GLU A 185 -23.32 -0.44 -1.76
CA GLU A 185 -24.24 0.36 -2.59
C GLU A 185 -23.60 1.66 -3.10
N ARG A 186 -22.54 2.12 -2.43
CA ARG A 186 -21.77 3.33 -2.79
C ARG A 186 -20.39 3.03 -3.37
N GLY A 187 -20.13 1.76 -3.70
CA GLY A 187 -18.86 1.33 -4.30
C GLY A 187 -17.67 1.41 -3.36
N MET A 188 -17.89 1.41 -2.05
CA MET A 188 -16.82 1.45 -1.06
C MET A 188 -16.31 0.05 -0.72
N THR A 189 -15.01 -0.09 -0.55
CA THR A 189 -14.35 -1.30 -0.05
C THR A 189 -14.47 -1.37 1.47
N VAL A 190 -14.86 -2.54 1.97
CA VAL A 190 -14.99 -2.81 3.40
C VAL A 190 -13.79 -3.58 3.91
N LYS A 191 -13.00 -2.98 4.78
CA LYS A 191 -11.89 -3.65 5.48
C LYS A 191 -12.25 -3.89 6.93
N MET A 192 -11.76 -4.97 7.53
CA MET A 192 -11.98 -5.30 8.93
C MET A 192 -10.69 -5.72 9.63
N HIS A 193 -10.46 -5.18 10.83
CA HIS A 193 -9.47 -5.69 11.78
C HIS A 193 -9.77 -7.15 12.13
N SER A 194 -8.75 -7.98 12.23
CA SER A 194 -8.86 -9.37 12.70
C SER A 194 -7.75 -9.73 13.69
N GLY A 195 -8.00 -10.73 14.52
CA GLY A 195 -7.08 -11.17 15.55
C GLY A 195 -7.28 -10.53 16.91
N GLY A 196 -6.21 -10.39 17.69
CA GLY A 196 -6.23 -9.87 19.04
C GLY A 196 -6.35 -8.34 19.10
N VAL A 197 -6.17 -7.78 20.28
CA VAL A 197 -6.18 -6.32 20.46
C VAL A 197 -5.02 -5.66 19.72
N SER A 198 -5.25 -4.44 19.24
CA SER A 198 -4.21 -3.62 18.63
C SER A 198 -3.14 -3.22 19.64
N ARG A 199 -2.00 -2.70 19.13
CA ARG A 199 -0.89 -2.20 19.96
C ARG A 199 -1.33 -1.17 21.01
N SER A 200 -2.29 -0.32 20.67
CA SER A 200 -2.86 0.66 21.60
C SER A 200 -3.81 0.04 22.64
N GLY A 201 -4.18 -1.24 22.50
CA GLY A 201 -5.19 -1.90 23.34
C GLY A 201 -6.63 -1.44 23.06
N SER A 202 -6.82 -0.59 22.06
CA SER A 202 -8.13 0.04 21.78
C SER A 202 -9.05 -0.84 20.94
N SER A 203 -8.51 -1.71 20.09
CA SER A 203 -9.34 -2.64 19.29
C SER A 203 -9.91 -3.76 20.14
N ARG A 204 -10.99 -4.38 19.67
CA ARG A 204 -11.55 -5.61 20.23
C ARG A 204 -10.95 -6.82 19.55
N VAL A 205 -10.97 -7.95 20.24
CA VAL A 205 -10.64 -9.24 19.60
C VAL A 205 -11.69 -9.52 18.53
N ALA A 206 -11.22 -9.83 17.32
CA ALA A 206 -12.05 -10.17 16.17
C ALA A 206 -11.61 -11.51 15.58
N GLY A 207 -12.17 -12.56 16.13
CA GLY A 207 -11.98 -13.94 15.67
C GLY A 207 -12.95 -14.31 14.55
N ARG A 208 -13.02 -15.63 14.26
CA ARG A 208 -13.84 -16.20 13.19
C ARG A 208 -15.29 -15.68 13.22
N GLU A 209 -15.96 -15.81 14.37
CA GLU A 209 -17.38 -15.47 14.49
C GLU A 209 -17.69 -14.04 14.06
N VAL A 210 -16.88 -13.07 14.52
CA VAL A 210 -17.07 -11.65 14.17
C VAL A 210 -16.75 -11.40 12.70
N VAL A 211 -15.60 -11.87 12.23
CA VAL A 211 -15.12 -11.62 10.86
C VAL A 211 -16.06 -12.24 9.82
N THR A 212 -16.52 -13.49 10.04
CA THR A 212 -17.43 -14.16 9.11
C THR A 212 -18.85 -13.62 9.16
N SER A 213 -19.27 -13.03 10.27
CA SER A 213 -20.57 -12.36 10.37
C SER A 213 -20.59 -11.02 9.63
N VAL A 214 -19.50 -10.24 9.67
CA VAL A 214 -19.36 -8.97 8.96
C VAL A 214 -19.17 -9.18 7.46
N LYS A 215 -18.42 -10.20 7.05
CA LYS A 215 -18.08 -10.51 5.64
C LYS A 215 -17.42 -9.33 4.92
N PRO A 216 -16.25 -8.86 5.39
CA PRO A 216 -15.53 -7.76 4.76
C PRO A 216 -14.95 -8.18 3.40
N ASP A 217 -14.66 -7.21 2.53
CA ASP A 217 -13.93 -7.43 1.28
C ASP A 217 -12.46 -7.75 1.55
N ILE A 218 -11.89 -7.14 2.61
CA ILE A 218 -10.50 -7.34 3.03
C ILE A 218 -10.46 -7.66 4.52
N VAL A 219 -9.94 -8.85 4.85
CA VAL A 219 -9.60 -9.22 6.22
C VAL A 219 -8.23 -8.62 6.53
N GLY A 220 -8.24 -7.50 7.23
CA GLY A 220 -7.03 -6.73 7.55
C GLY A 220 -6.13 -7.48 8.51
N HIS A 221 -4.82 -7.47 8.25
CA HIS A 221 -3.75 -8.14 9.00
C HIS A 221 -4.17 -9.50 9.60
N ILE A 222 -4.69 -10.42 8.75
CA ILE A 222 -5.12 -11.77 9.20
C ILE A 222 -4.03 -12.54 9.95
N SER A 223 -2.77 -12.22 9.67
CA SER A 223 -1.60 -12.74 10.40
C SER A 223 -1.41 -12.13 11.80
N GLY A 224 -2.35 -11.30 12.22
CA GLY A 224 -2.34 -10.56 13.48
C GLY A 224 -1.72 -9.18 13.35
N GLY A 225 -2.27 -8.22 14.11
CA GLY A 225 -1.56 -7.02 14.49
C GLY A 225 -0.44 -7.45 15.46
N PRO A 226 -0.50 -7.15 16.77
CA PRO A 226 0.45 -7.79 17.71
C PRO A 226 0.15 -9.27 17.94
N ILE A 227 -1.12 -9.70 17.88
CA ILE A 227 -1.53 -11.09 18.18
C ILE A 227 -2.55 -11.53 17.13
N PRO A 228 -2.32 -12.69 16.44
CA PRO A 228 -3.29 -13.27 15.52
C PRO A 228 -4.47 -13.93 16.27
N ALA A 229 -5.53 -14.28 15.54
CA ALA A 229 -6.52 -15.23 16.00
C ALA A 229 -5.90 -16.64 16.19
N PRO A 230 -6.53 -17.54 16.92
CA PRO A 230 -6.14 -18.96 16.97
C PRO A 230 -6.04 -19.57 15.57
N ASP A 231 -5.16 -20.55 15.38
CA ASP A 231 -4.90 -21.16 14.08
C ASP A 231 -6.13 -21.72 13.40
N GLU A 232 -6.96 -22.43 14.17
CA GLU A 232 -8.22 -23.00 13.70
C GLU A 232 -9.21 -21.92 13.23
N GLU A 233 -9.20 -20.74 13.85
CA GLU A 233 -10.04 -19.63 13.44
C GLU A 233 -9.50 -18.96 12.16
N ILE A 234 -8.17 -18.82 12.03
CA ILE A 234 -7.55 -18.33 10.79
C ILE A 234 -7.92 -19.24 9.62
N ILE A 235 -7.75 -20.56 9.77
CA ILE A 235 -8.09 -21.55 8.75
C ILE A 235 -9.58 -21.45 8.37
N ALA A 236 -10.46 -21.31 9.37
CA ALA A 236 -11.88 -21.17 9.14
C ALA A 236 -12.24 -19.87 8.39
N ILE A 237 -11.63 -18.72 8.75
CA ILE A 237 -11.82 -17.44 8.05
C ILE A 237 -11.40 -17.57 6.59
N VAL A 238 -10.23 -18.17 6.31
CA VAL A 238 -9.74 -18.40 4.93
C VAL A 238 -10.74 -19.21 4.12
N ALA A 239 -11.33 -20.25 4.73
CA ALA A 239 -12.27 -21.16 4.09
C ALA A 239 -13.68 -20.57 3.89
N GLU A 240 -14.19 -19.86 4.88
CA GLU A 240 -15.57 -19.38 4.92
C GLU A 240 -15.79 -18.06 4.17
N LEU A 241 -14.71 -17.32 3.90
CA LEU A 241 -14.75 -16.07 3.14
C LEU A 241 -13.97 -16.18 1.82
N PRO A 242 -14.40 -17.04 0.87
CA PRO A 242 -13.60 -17.36 -0.33
C PRO A 242 -13.39 -16.16 -1.27
N SER A 243 -14.23 -15.14 -1.20
CA SER A 243 -14.11 -13.92 -2.01
C SER A 243 -13.28 -12.82 -1.35
N ALA A 244 -13.10 -12.86 -0.03
CA ALA A 244 -12.36 -11.83 0.68
C ALA A 244 -10.86 -11.88 0.37
N LYS A 245 -10.23 -10.74 0.25
CA LYS A 245 -8.78 -10.61 0.24
C LYS A 245 -8.25 -10.76 1.67
N LEU A 246 -7.07 -11.35 1.77
CA LEU A 246 -6.41 -11.66 3.04
C LEU A 246 -5.14 -10.85 3.13
N GLU A 247 -5.16 -9.85 3.99
CA GLU A 247 -4.05 -8.92 4.10
C GLU A 247 -3.05 -9.37 5.17
N VAL A 248 -1.80 -9.51 4.79
CA VAL A 248 -0.68 -9.74 5.69
C VAL A 248 0.09 -8.44 5.87
N CYS A 249 0.28 -8.03 7.12
CA CYS A 249 0.99 -6.81 7.47
C CYS A 249 2.34 -7.09 8.14
N SER A 250 3.23 -6.10 8.13
CA SER A 250 4.54 -6.21 8.78
C SER A 250 4.47 -6.26 10.31
N SER A 251 3.31 -5.93 10.90
CA SER A 251 3.01 -6.14 12.33
C SER A 251 2.82 -7.62 12.68
N ASN A 252 2.92 -8.50 11.70
CA ASN A 252 2.49 -9.87 11.70
C ASN A 252 3.21 -10.79 12.71
N ASN A 253 2.51 -11.88 13.06
CA ASN A 253 3.11 -13.09 13.60
C ASN A 253 3.59 -13.96 12.43
N TYR A 254 4.89 -14.24 12.36
CA TYR A 254 5.50 -14.99 11.25
C TYR A 254 4.89 -16.39 11.07
N ARG A 255 4.56 -17.06 12.18
CA ARG A 255 3.91 -18.37 12.17
C ARG A 255 2.51 -18.29 11.55
N ALA A 256 1.72 -17.32 11.97
CA ALA A 256 0.38 -17.12 11.41
C ALA A 256 0.43 -16.68 9.94
N THR A 257 1.41 -15.87 9.55
CA THR A 257 1.65 -15.54 8.13
C THR A 257 1.89 -16.80 7.31
N LYS A 258 2.78 -17.68 7.79
CA LYS A 258 3.07 -18.94 7.11
C LYS A 258 1.82 -19.81 6.99
N LEU A 259 1.02 -19.92 8.04
CA LEU A 259 -0.25 -20.67 8.04
C LEU A 259 -1.22 -20.14 6.98
N VAL A 260 -1.41 -18.81 6.89
CA VAL A 260 -2.27 -18.19 5.88
C VAL A 260 -1.78 -18.52 4.47
N VAL A 261 -0.48 -18.42 4.23
CA VAL A 261 0.13 -18.72 2.92
C VAL A 261 -0.03 -20.20 2.56
N GLU A 262 0.19 -21.12 3.51
CA GLU A 262 0.00 -22.57 3.32
C GLU A 262 -1.45 -22.90 2.96
N GLU A 263 -2.42 -22.30 3.66
CA GLU A 263 -3.85 -22.46 3.37
C GLU A 263 -4.23 -21.93 1.98
N LEU A 264 -3.71 -20.73 1.60
CA LEU A 264 -3.96 -20.17 0.27
C LEU A 264 -3.29 -21.00 -0.84
N THR A 265 -2.08 -21.49 -0.60
CA THR A 265 -1.35 -22.34 -1.55
C THR A 265 -2.11 -23.65 -1.78
N THR A 266 -2.53 -24.32 -0.70
CA THR A 266 -3.28 -25.58 -0.77
C THR A 266 -4.59 -25.44 -1.54
N ARG A 267 -5.21 -24.26 -1.48
CA ARG A 267 -6.47 -23.95 -2.17
C ARG A 267 -6.26 -23.38 -3.57
N GLY A 268 -5.01 -23.11 -4.00
CA GLY A 268 -4.74 -22.44 -5.26
C GLY A 268 -5.26 -20.98 -5.32
N GLN A 269 -5.24 -20.26 -4.19
CA GLN A 269 -5.89 -18.96 -4.01
C GLN A 269 -4.91 -17.85 -3.59
N LEU A 270 -3.64 -17.95 -3.98
CA LEU A 270 -2.64 -16.92 -3.67
C LEU A 270 -2.97 -15.55 -4.30
N ASP A 271 -3.88 -15.49 -5.26
CA ASP A 271 -4.43 -14.23 -5.81
C ASP A 271 -5.26 -13.43 -4.80
N ARG A 272 -5.63 -14.03 -3.67
CA ARG A 272 -6.31 -13.37 -2.56
C ARG A 272 -5.36 -12.67 -1.61
N LEU A 273 -4.07 -12.96 -1.67
CA LEU A 273 -3.06 -12.37 -0.78
C LEU A 273 -2.84 -10.90 -1.12
N THR A 274 -2.88 -10.03 -0.12
CA THR A 274 -2.51 -8.61 -0.21
C THR A 274 -1.55 -8.25 0.92
N LEU A 275 -0.78 -7.19 0.72
CA LEU A 275 0.23 -6.79 1.69
C LEU A 275 0.02 -5.37 2.19
N GLY A 276 0.40 -5.16 3.44
CA GLY A 276 0.51 -3.86 4.08
C GLY A 276 1.59 -3.84 5.15
N THR A 277 1.81 -2.70 5.77
CA THR A 277 2.76 -2.60 6.89
C THR A 277 2.08 -2.41 8.24
N ASP A 278 0.89 -1.89 8.28
CA ASP A 278 0.17 -1.46 9.49
C ASP A 278 0.94 -0.34 10.22
N THR A 279 1.59 0.50 9.44
CA THR A 279 2.42 1.62 9.92
C THR A 279 1.57 2.88 10.08
N PRO A 280 1.93 3.78 10.98
CA PRO A 280 2.84 3.62 12.12
C PRO A 280 2.13 3.06 13.34
N GLY A 281 0.79 2.96 13.30
CA GLY A 281 -0.04 2.64 14.46
C GLY A 281 0.17 1.23 15.01
N GLY A 282 0.10 0.21 14.16
CA GLY A 282 0.23 -1.20 14.57
C GLY A 282 1.67 -1.66 14.74
N THR A 283 2.59 -1.16 13.92
CA THR A 283 3.95 -1.70 13.81
C THR A 283 5.04 -0.73 14.26
N GLY A 284 4.80 0.58 14.15
CA GLY A 284 5.83 1.61 14.17
C GLY A 284 6.27 1.98 12.76
N VAL A 285 7.33 2.79 12.64
CA VAL A 285 7.85 3.24 11.35
C VAL A 285 8.89 2.23 10.85
N ILE A 286 8.57 1.51 9.78
CA ILE A 286 9.40 0.43 9.21
C ILE A 286 9.55 0.56 7.70
N PRO A 287 10.37 1.48 7.20
CA PRO A 287 10.44 1.86 5.78
C PRO A 287 10.60 0.69 4.79
N ARG A 288 11.29 -0.36 5.19
CA ARG A 288 11.51 -1.57 4.37
C ARG A 288 10.48 -2.68 4.62
N GLY A 289 9.37 -2.37 5.29
CA GLY A 289 8.36 -3.37 5.67
C GLY A 289 7.82 -4.16 4.48
N MET A 290 7.48 -3.48 3.39
CA MET A 290 6.98 -4.13 2.18
C MET A 290 8.04 -5.05 1.54
N LEU A 291 9.29 -4.60 1.40
CA LEU A 291 10.39 -5.45 0.89
C LEU A 291 10.62 -6.67 1.77
N ARG A 292 10.57 -6.50 3.09
CA ARG A 292 10.72 -7.62 4.04
C ARG A 292 9.58 -8.62 3.93
N ASN A 293 8.35 -8.15 3.72
CA ASN A 293 7.21 -9.04 3.49
C ASN A 293 7.43 -9.89 2.24
N ILE A 294 7.87 -9.28 1.12
CA ILE A 294 8.18 -10.02 -0.11
C ILE A 294 9.27 -11.07 0.14
N CYS A 295 10.39 -10.67 0.78
CA CYS A 295 11.46 -11.60 1.12
C CYS A 295 10.97 -12.76 2.00
N PHE A 296 10.16 -12.46 3.03
CA PHE A 296 9.63 -13.49 3.94
C PHE A 296 8.71 -14.46 3.21
N LEU A 297 7.79 -13.95 2.39
CA LEU A 297 6.89 -14.79 1.58
C LEU A 297 7.67 -15.70 0.64
N SER A 298 8.69 -15.17 -0.03
CA SER A 298 9.44 -15.94 -1.02
C SER A 298 10.42 -16.90 -0.37
N SER A 299 11.30 -16.43 0.53
CA SER A 299 12.39 -17.25 1.06
C SER A 299 11.98 -18.19 2.20
N VAL A 300 10.96 -17.83 3.00
CA VAL A 300 10.55 -18.61 4.18
C VAL A 300 9.23 -19.35 3.94
N CYS A 301 8.26 -18.73 3.26
CA CYS A 301 6.99 -19.37 2.97
C CYS A 301 6.98 -20.12 1.62
N GLY A 302 8.03 -19.99 0.80
CA GLY A 302 8.16 -20.71 -0.47
C GLY A 302 7.25 -20.18 -1.58
N VAL A 303 6.74 -18.96 -1.45
CA VAL A 303 5.92 -18.31 -2.49
C VAL A 303 6.83 -17.89 -3.66
N ASP A 304 6.40 -18.16 -4.89
CA ASP A 304 7.11 -17.67 -6.07
C ASP A 304 7.32 -16.14 -5.96
N PRO A 305 8.54 -15.63 -6.18
CA PRO A 305 8.84 -14.21 -6.10
C PRO A 305 7.90 -13.33 -6.96
N LEU A 306 7.45 -13.80 -8.11
CA LEU A 306 6.48 -13.07 -8.94
C LEU A 306 5.14 -12.92 -8.23
N VAL A 307 4.67 -13.96 -7.56
CA VAL A 307 3.41 -13.92 -6.78
C VAL A 307 3.58 -13.00 -5.57
N ALA A 308 4.71 -13.06 -4.88
CA ALA A 308 4.98 -12.19 -3.74
C ALA A 308 5.08 -10.71 -4.13
N VAL A 309 5.71 -10.41 -5.28
CA VAL A 309 5.74 -9.06 -5.86
C VAL A 309 4.34 -8.62 -6.29
N ALA A 310 3.57 -9.46 -6.96
CA ALA A 310 2.20 -9.16 -7.34
C ALA A 310 1.32 -8.84 -6.10
N ALA A 311 1.48 -9.60 -5.02
CA ALA A 311 0.79 -9.32 -3.74
C ALA A 311 1.17 -7.95 -3.14
N ALA A 312 2.42 -7.48 -3.36
CA ALA A 312 2.90 -6.17 -2.90
C ALA A 312 2.58 -5.02 -3.88
N THR A 313 2.00 -5.30 -5.04
CA THR A 313 1.80 -4.33 -6.12
C THR A 313 0.39 -4.45 -6.71
N GLY A 314 0.22 -5.11 -7.84
CA GLY A 314 -1.04 -5.16 -8.60
C GLY A 314 -2.21 -5.81 -7.83
N GLN A 315 -2.00 -6.86 -7.04
CA GLN A 315 -3.07 -7.49 -6.26
C GLN A 315 -3.58 -6.56 -5.16
N THR A 316 -2.67 -5.93 -4.41
CA THR A 316 -3.06 -4.94 -3.37
C THR A 316 -3.73 -3.74 -4.02
N ALA A 317 -3.19 -3.19 -5.11
CA ALA A 317 -3.83 -2.08 -5.82
C ALA A 317 -5.25 -2.44 -6.28
N LYS A 318 -5.43 -3.60 -6.88
CA LYS A 318 -6.75 -4.10 -7.34
C LYS A 318 -7.72 -4.28 -6.18
N ALA A 319 -7.27 -4.80 -5.05
CA ALA A 319 -8.11 -5.00 -3.86
C ALA A 319 -8.67 -3.69 -3.31
N HIS A 320 -7.95 -2.58 -3.53
CA HIS A 320 -8.33 -1.23 -3.10
C HIS A 320 -8.87 -0.35 -4.24
N GLY A 321 -9.17 -0.91 -5.41
CA GLY A 321 -9.70 -0.15 -6.55
C GLY A 321 -8.73 0.90 -7.11
N MET A 322 -7.43 0.78 -6.83
CA MET A 322 -6.43 1.76 -7.25
C MET A 322 -5.91 1.46 -8.66
N ARG A 323 -5.68 2.51 -9.43
CA ARG A 323 -5.05 2.44 -10.75
C ARG A 323 -3.54 2.64 -10.62
N THR A 324 -2.84 1.66 -10.06
CA THR A 324 -1.38 1.62 -9.85
C THR A 324 -0.89 0.17 -9.68
N GLY A 325 0.38 -0.04 -9.39
CA GLY A 325 0.95 -1.35 -9.05
C GLY A 325 1.16 -2.29 -10.24
N LEU A 326 1.00 -1.80 -11.46
CA LEU A 326 1.24 -2.56 -12.70
C LEU A 326 2.11 -1.74 -13.66
N LEU A 327 3.06 -2.39 -14.32
CA LEU A 327 3.74 -1.86 -15.50
C LEU A 327 3.07 -2.44 -16.75
N ALA A 328 2.14 -1.69 -17.32
CA ALA A 328 1.40 -1.99 -18.53
C ALA A 328 1.08 -0.70 -19.26
N GLU A 329 0.89 -0.77 -20.58
CA GLU A 329 0.52 0.41 -21.39
C GLU A 329 -0.74 1.09 -20.85
N GLY A 330 -0.71 2.40 -20.78
CA GLY A 330 -1.78 3.23 -20.21
C GLY A 330 -1.80 3.32 -18.68
N MET A 331 -0.96 2.58 -17.96
CA MET A 331 -0.86 2.68 -16.49
C MET A 331 0.10 3.80 -16.07
N PRO A 332 -0.13 4.44 -14.90
CA PRO A 332 0.84 5.36 -14.33
C PRO A 332 2.22 4.71 -14.16
N ALA A 333 3.26 5.44 -14.49
CA ALA A 333 4.64 4.97 -14.42
C ALA A 333 5.21 5.08 -13.00
N ASP A 334 4.66 4.28 -12.09
CA ASP A 334 5.17 4.09 -10.74
C ASP A 334 6.08 2.87 -10.75
N LEU A 335 7.39 3.07 -10.61
CA LEU A 335 8.34 1.97 -10.76
C LEU A 335 9.57 2.07 -9.87
N LEU A 336 10.18 0.93 -9.64
CA LEU A 336 11.45 0.74 -8.96
C LEU A 336 12.47 0.17 -9.92
N VAL A 337 13.72 0.64 -9.80
CA VAL A 337 14.89 -0.02 -10.35
C VAL A 337 15.69 -0.56 -9.19
N LEU A 338 15.87 -1.87 -9.14
CA LEU A 338 16.50 -2.55 -8.01
C LEU A 338 17.30 -3.80 -8.45
N GLY A 339 18.14 -4.28 -7.59
CA GLY A 339 18.89 -5.49 -7.86
C GLY A 339 19.79 -5.93 -6.72
N PRO A 340 20.59 -6.99 -6.94
CA PRO A 340 21.46 -7.51 -5.92
C PRO A 340 22.47 -6.49 -5.40
N ILE A 341 22.65 -6.46 -4.10
CA ILE A 341 23.73 -5.69 -3.46
C ILE A 341 25.06 -6.45 -3.54
N THR A 342 26.17 -5.75 -3.35
CA THR A 342 27.50 -6.40 -3.33
C THR A 342 27.54 -7.48 -2.23
N GLY A 343 27.91 -8.69 -2.64
CA GLY A 343 27.99 -9.87 -1.75
C GLY A 343 26.77 -10.79 -1.81
N SER A 344 25.64 -10.36 -2.42
CA SER A 344 24.52 -11.24 -2.70
C SER A 344 24.89 -12.26 -3.77
N MET A 345 24.34 -13.48 -3.66
CA MET A 345 24.46 -14.53 -4.65
C MET A 345 23.39 -14.46 -5.75
N ALA A 346 22.41 -13.56 -5.58
CA ALA A 346 21.32 -13.35 -6.54
C ALA A 346 21.84 -12.75 -7.84
N ARG A 347 21.22 -13.11 -8.96
CA ARG A 347 21.52 -12.61 -10.31
C ARG A 347 20.66 -11.40 -10.70
N ASP A 348 19.45 -11.32 -10.14
CA ASP A 348 18.46 -10.27 -10.37
C ASP A 348 17.61 -10.00 -9.12
N GLY A 349 16.71 -9.03 -9.21
CA GLY A 349 15.88 -8.61 -8.07
C GLY A 349 14.89 -9.68 -7.61
N LEU A 350 14.38 -10.53 -8.52
CA LEU A 350 13.47 -11.61 -8.14
C LEU A 350 14.22 -12.70 -7.36
N GLU A 351 15.43 -13.04 -7.80
CA GLU A 351 16.27 -14.02 -7.10
C GLU A 351 16.71 -13.50 -5.71
N CYS A 352 16.89 -12.17 -5.53
CA CYS A 352 17.08 -11.60 -4.20
C CYS A 352 15.95 -12.01 -3.25
N PHE A 353 14.71 -11.84 -3.66
CA PHE A 353 13.56 -12.19 -2.84
C PHE A 353 13.51 -13.69 -2.53
N ALA A 354 13.82 -14.55 -3.51
CA ALA A 354 13.87 -16.00 -3.32
C ALA A 354 14.93 -16.42 -2.29
N LEU A 355 16.08 -15.74 -2.29
CA LEU A 355 17.18 -16.00 -1.33
C LEU A 355 16.97 -15.32 0.03
N GLY A 356 15.99 -14.41 0.13
CA GLY A 356 15.76 -13.60 1.33
C GLY A 356 16.71 -12.39 1.46
N ASP A 357 17.46 -12.09 0.40
CA ASP A 357 18.30 -10.91 0.32
C ASP A 357 17.46 -9.67 0.03
N LEU A 358 17.57 -8.62 0.83
CA LEU A 358 16.95 -7.33 0.50
C LEU A 358 17.69 -6.73 -0.68
N PRO A 359 17.00 -6.45 -1.81
CA PRO A 359 17.65 -5.82 -2.94
C PRO A 359 18.03 -4.36 -2.64
N GLY A 360 19.05 -3.87 -3.30
CA GLY A 360 19.38 -2.45 -3.35
C GLY A 360 18.45 -1.74 -4.33
N ILE A 361 17.90 -0.58 -3.92
CA ILE A 361 17.09 0.29 -4.80
C ILE A 361 17.99 1.38 -5.38
N ALA A 362 18.05 1.45 -6.71
CA ALA A 362 18.80 2.45 -7.46
C ALA A 362 17.96 3.68 -7.82
N ALA A 363 16.68 3.46 -8.17
CA ALA A 363 15.77 4.54 -8.52
C ALA A 363 14.33 4.21 -8.12
N VAL A 364 13.56 5.28 -7.82
CA VAL A 364 12.11 5.22 -7.60
C VAL A 364 11.47 6.33 -8.42
N LEU A 365 10.49 5.98 -9.24
CA LEU A 365 9.70 6.93 -10.01
C LEU A 365 8.23 6.84 -9.59
N VAL A 366 7.58 7.99 -9.52
CA VAL A 366 6.13 8.10 -9.30
C VAL A 366 5.55 8.98 -10.40
N ASP A 367 4.55 8.49 -11.12
CA ASP A 367 4.04 9.12 -12.34
C ASP A 367 5.17 9.57 -13.30
N GLY A 368 6.16 8.69 -13.50
CA GLY A 368 7.32 8.95 -14.36
C GLY A 368 8.32 9.98 -13.81
N VAL A 369 8.05 10.59 -12.66
CA VAL A 369 8.96 11.57 -12.05
C VAL A 369 10.01 10.86 -11.19
N PRO A 370 11.32 11.04 -11.43
CA PRO A 370 12.38 10.48 -10.60
C PRO A 370 12.43 11.14 -9.23
N LEU A 371 11.93 10.46 -8.19
CA LEU A 371 11.96 10.94 -6.81
C LEU A 371 13.19 10.43 -6.04
N VAL A 372 13.65 9.22 -6.39
CA VAL A 372 14.95 8.69 -5.96
C VAL A 372 15.73 8.38 -7.25
N HIS A 373 16.83 9.08 -7.49
CA HIS A 373 17.52 9.04 -8.80
C HIS A 373 19.00 8.65 -8.74
N THR A 374 19.56 8.48 -7.54
CA THR A 374 20.95 8.05 -7.37
C THR A 374 21.06 6.78 -6.55
N ARG A 375 20.42 6.74 -5.40
CA ARG A 375 20.35 5.58 -4.51
C ARG A 375 19.27 5.79 -3.45
N SER A 376 18.76 4.71 -2.93
CA SER A 376 17.92 4.76 -1.74
C SER A 376 18.74 5.08 -0.48
N GLU A 377 18.15 5.83 0.45
CA GLU A 377 18.69 6.02 1.81
C GLU A 377 18.34 4.86 2.75
N GLN A 378 17.44 3.97 2.32
CA GLN A 378 16.93 2.86 3.13
C GLN A 378 17.52 1.49 2.76
N THR A 379 18.21 1.38 1.62
CA THR A 379 18.88 0.16 1.18
C THR A 379 20.33 0.45 0.79
N PRO A 380 21.23 -0.51 0.89
CA PRO A 380 22.52 -0.40 0.22
C PRO A 380 22.33 -0.19 -1.28
N PRO A 381 23.30 0.39 -1.99
CA PRO A 381 23.21 0.48 -3.44
C PRO A 381 23.28 -0.91 -4.07
N PRO A 382 22.60 -1.15 -5.20
CA PRO A 382 22.81 -2.38 -5.95
C PRO A 382 24.24 -2.46 -6.48
N SER A 383 24.69 -3.68 -6.79
CA SER A 383 26.05 -3.95 -7.31
C SER A 383 26.32 -3.35 -8.69
N ARG A 384 25.25 -2.99 -9.41
CA ARG A 384 25.29 -2.29 -10.71
C ARG A 384 24.68 -0.91 -10.56
N SER A 385 25.18 0.07 -11.32
CA SER A 385 24.71 1.45 -11.26
C SER A 385 23.73 1.75 -12.38
N VAL A 386 22.76 2.59 -12.10
CA VAL A 386 21.94 3.26 -13.11
C VAL A 386 22.65 4.48 -13.67
N ASN A 387 22.30 4.87 -14.88
CA ASN A 387 22.85 6.07 -15.51
C ASN A 387 21.73 6.92 -16.13
N TRP A 388 21.78 8.22 -15.87
CA TRP A 388 20.83 9.19 -16.41
C TRP A 388 21.46 10.03 -17.51
N ARG A 389 20.71 10.27 -18.58
CA ARG A 389 21.08 11.19 -19.67
C ARG A 389 19.91 12.16 -19.90
N GLY A 390 20.20 13.45 -19.94
CA GLY A 390 19.22 14.52 -20.00
C GLY A 390 19.05 15.23 -18.65
N PRO A 391 18.24 16.27 -18.58
CA PRO A 391 18.02 17.04 -17.36
C PRO A 391 17.21 16.27 -16.35
N VAL A 392 17.85 15.65 -15.37
CA VAL A 392 17.18 15.14 -14.17
C VAL A 392 16.90 16.34 -13.28
N GLY A 393 15.86 17.09 -13.62
CA GLY A 393 15.35 18.16 -12.75
C GLY A 393 14.40 17.53 -11.72
N ILE A 394 14.59 17.87 -10.45
CA ILE A 394 13.52 17.72 -9.47
C ILE A 394 12.44 18.72 -9.92
N GLN A 395 11.53 18.32 -10.80
CA GLN A 395 10.25 19.01 -10.86
C GLN A 395 9.54 18.61 -9.56
N GLU A 396 9.56 19.55 -8.58
CA GLU A 396 8.49 19.46 -7.59
C GLU A 396 7.19 19.34 -8.40
N PRO A 397 6.37 18.30 -8.18
CA PRO A 397 5.08 18.21 -8.86
C PRO A 397 4.41 19.55 -8.65
N ASP A 398 3.90 20.16 -9.73
CA ASP A 398 3.24 21.47 -9.67
C ASP A 398 2.36 21.50 -8.43
N ARG A 399 2.84 22.17 -7.40
CA ARG A 399 1.97 22.49 -6.26
C ARG A 399 0.88 23.31 -6.91
N PRO A 400 -0.39 22.88 -6.88
CA PRO A 400 -1.46 23.77 -7.31
C PRO A 400 -1.21 25.07 -6.53
N ALA A 401 -1.01 26.16 -7.24
CA ALA A 401 -0.69 27.44 -6.63
C ALA A 401 -1.70 27.61 -5.48
N ILE A 402 -1.17 27.71 -4.24
CA ILE A 402 -2.02 28.07 -3.12
C ILE A 402 -2.50 29.46 -3.49
N VAL A 403 -3.69 29.55 -4.06
CA VAL A 403 -4.39 30.82 -4.20
C VAL A 403 -4.74 31.19 -2.76
N VAL A 404 -3.82 31.87 -2.11
CA VAL A 404 -4.12 32.60 -0.89
C VAL A 404 -5.10 33.66 -1.34
N GLY A 405 -6.37 33.35 -1.17
CA GLY A 405 -7.43 34.32 -1.42
C GLY A 405 -7.12 35.54 -0.58
N ALA A 406 -6.96 36.68 -1.23
CA ALA A 406 -6.79 37.97 -0.61
C ALA A 406 -8.10 38.35 0.16
N HIS A 407 -8.34 37.67 1.29
CA HIS A 407 -9.33 38.06 2.30
C HIS A 407 -8.89 37.53 3.68
N ALA A 408 -7.95 38.24 4.25
CA ALA A 408 -7.76 38.28 5.70
C ALA A 408 -7.23 39.67 6.07
N GLN A 409 -8.06 40.69 5.87
CA GLN A 409 -7.99 41.88 6.72
C GLN A 409 -8.99 41.66 7.84
N GLY A 410 -8.47 41.63 9.08
CA GLY A 410 -9.23 41.80 10.30
C GLY A 410 -9.55 40.53 11.07
N CYS A 411 -8.64 40.19 12.01
CA CYS A 411 -9.02 39.97 13.41
C CYS A 411 -7.73 39.92 14.24
N CYS A 412 -7.66 40.86 15.15
CA CYS A 412 -6.65 40.94 16.24
C CYS A 412 -6.68 39.73 17.16
#